data_96f16c1192707bb756c2b9bbe962cf50
#
_entry.id   96f16c1192707bb756c2b9bbe962cf50
#
_cell.length_a   1.000
_cell.length_b   1.000
_cell.length_c   1.000
_cell.angle_alpha   90.00
_cell.angle_beta   90.00
_cell.angle_gamma   90.00
#
_symmetry.space_group_name_H-M   'P 1'
#
loop_
_entity.id
_entity.type
_entity.pdbx_description
1 polymer ?
#
loop_
_entity_poly.entity_id
_entity_poly.type
_entity_poly.pdbx_seq_one_letter_code
_entity_poly.pdbx_strand_id
1 'polypeptide(L)'
;GNGIGAYTFAAMREAHLPMFWASVAFLLALFGFGAKAGLLPLHVWLPEAHPAAPSPVSALMSGVMLKTAIYGILRVTFDLLGAQQWWWGVLALALGLATAIFGVMFAAVQGDMKRLLAYSSIENIGLLLAGIGLTIIFHVYGKDALAALSLTATLYHSLNHACFKSLLFVGT
;
A
#
# COMPACT_ATOMS: atom_id res chain seq x y z
N GLY A 1 -0.83 38.99 -9.25
CA GLY A 1 0.37 38.28 -8.83
C GLY A 1 0.02 36.84 -8.60
N ASN A 2 0.25 35.99 -9.59
CA ASN A 2 0.07 34.54 -9.42
C ASN A 2 1.18 34.04 -8.52
N GLY A 3 0.92 33.98 -7.21
CA GLY A 3 1.79 33.34 -6.24
C GLY A 3 1.98 31.88 -6.63
N ILE A 4 3.20 31.41 -6.48
CA ILE A 4 3.57 30.00 -6.47
C ILE A 4 2.44 29.24 -5.75
N GLY A 5 1.80 28.30 -6.43
CA GLY A 5 0.57 27.64 -5.97
C GLY A 5 0.73 27.14 -4.54
N ALA A 6 -0.28 27.36 -3.73
CA ALA A 6 -0.26 26.93 -2.34
C ALA A 6 -0.06 25.41 -2.29
N TYR A 7 1.04 24.96 -1.72
CA TYR A 7 1.35 23.52 -1.52
C TYR A 7 0.49 22.90 -0.41
N THR A 8 -0.83 23.14 -0.49
CA THR A 8 -1.81 22.57 0.42
C THR A 8 -2.62 21.50 -0.28
N PHE A 9 -3.09 20.50 0.45
CA PHE A 9 -3.98 19.48 -0.10
C PHE A 9 -5.25 20.05 -0.72
N ALA A 10 -5.78 21.17 -0.20
CA ALA A 10 -6.94 21.85 -0.77
C ALA A 10 -6.62 22.37 -2.18
N ALA A 11 -5.51 23.07 -2.36
CA ALA A 11 -5.08 23.58 -3.66
C ALA A 11 -4.74 22.43 -4.65
N MET A 12 -4.19 21.32 -4.15
CA MET A 12 -3.89 20.14 -4.99
C MET A 12 -5.17 19.46 -5.49
N ARG A 13 -6.24 19.39 -4.69
CA ARG A 13 -7.54 18.85 -5.11
C ARG A 13 -8.20 19.69 -6.20
N GLU A 14 -8.05 21.00 -6.15
CA GLU A 14 -8.58 21.95 -7.14
C GLU A 14 -7.73 22.00 -8.42
N ALA A 15 -6.47 21.54 -8.35
CA ALA A 15 -5.58 21.49 -9.49
C ALA A 15 -5.98 20.31 -10.41
N HIS A 16 -6.76 20.56 -11.44
CA HIS A 16 -7.09 19.58 -12.47
C HIS A 16 -5.86 19.27 -13.32
N LEU A 17 -5.10 18.25 -12.90
CA LEU A 17 -3.91 17.81 -13.64
C LEU A 17 -4.32 17.16 -14.97
N PRO A 18 -3.63 17.50 -16.09
CA PRO A 18 -3.75 16.72 -17.31
C PRO A 18 -3.46 15.25 -17.06
N MET A 19 -4.20 14.35 -17.73
CA MET A 19 -4.15 12.90 -17.49
C MET A 19 -2.72 12.32 -17.54
N PHE A 20 -1.88 12.86 -18.43
CA PHE A 20 -0.48 12.44 -18.49
C PHE A 20 0.26 12.71 -17.17
N TRP A 21 0.16 13.92 -16.63
CA TRP A 21 0.82 14.28 -15.38
C TRP A 21 0.21 13.59 -14.17
N ALA A 22 -1.09 13.36 -14.16
CA ALA A 22 -1.77 12.55 -13.14
C ALA A 22 -1.24 11.11 -13.14
N SER A 23 -1.03 10.51 -14.33
CA SER A 23 -0.44 9.17 -14.45
C SER A 23 1.01 9.11 -13.97
N VAL A 24 1.81 10.12 -14.31
CA VAL A 24 3.19 10.23 -13.82
C VAL A 24 3.21 10.34 -12.29
N ALA A 25 2.36 11.18 -11.72
CA ALA A 25 2.25 11.35 -10.26
C ALA A 25 1.80 10.04 -9.58
N PHE A 26 0.84 9.32 -10.16
CA PHE A 26 0.40 8.01 -9.67
C PHE A 26 1.57 7.00 -9.65
N LEU A 27 2.32 6.89 -10.76
CA LEU A 27 3.45 5.96 -10.85
C LEU A 27 4.58 6.30 -9.86
N LEU A 28 4.91 7.58 -9.72
CA LEU A 28 5.90 8.03 -8.75
C LEU A 28 5.45 7.78 -7.30
N ALA A 29 4.17 8.01 -7.00
CA ALA A 29 3.59 7.71 -5.70
C ALA A 29 3.59 6.20 -5.42
N LEU A 30 3.18 5.39 -6.40
CA LEU A 30 3.19 3.93 -6.28
C LEU A 30 4.61 3.41 -6.06
N PHE A 31 5.61 3.95 -6.77
CA PHE A 31 7.02 3.59 -6.58
C PHE A 31 7.53 4.01 -5.20
N GLY A 32 7.36 5.27 -4.82
CA GLY A 32 7.89 5.80 -3.55
C GLY A 32 7.23 5.19 -2.32
N PHE A 33 5.91 5.16 -2.27
CA PHE A 33 5.18 4.50 -1.18
C PHE A 33 5.30 2.98 -1.25
N GLY A 34 5.40 2.40 -2.45
CA GLY A 34 5.65 0.98 -2.66
C GLY A 34 7.00 0.54 -2.11
N ALA A 35 8.06 1.31 -2.30
CA ALA A 35 9.37 1.07 -1.70
C ALA A 35 9.27 1.07 -0.16
N LYS A 36 8.58 2.05 0.41
CA LYS A 36 8.35 2.13 1.85
C LYS A 36 7.49 0.98 2.38
N ALA A 37 6.49 0.56 1.62
CA ALA A 37 5.59 -0.55 1.98
C ALA A 37 6.24 -1.93 1.83
N GLY A 38 7.34 -2.04 1.10
CA GLY A 38 7.99 -3.32 0.80
C GLY A 38 7.32 -4.09 -0.33
N LEU A 39 6.81 -3.39 -1.35
CA LEU A 39 6.30 -4.02 -2.57
C LEU A 39 7.44 -4.56 -3.44
N LEU A 40 7.17 -5.63 -4.18
CA LEU A 40 8.11 -6.14 -5.19
C LEU A 40 8.39 -5.08 -6.27
N PRO A 41 9.64 -4.92 -6.71
CA PRO A 41 10.87 -5.59 -6.29
C PRO A 41 11.60 -4.93 -5.10
N LEU A 42 11.03 -3.88 -4.49
CA LEU A 42 11.67 -2.99 -3.51
C LEU A 42 11.54 -3.48 -2.05
N HIS A 43 11.22 -4.76 -1.85
CA HIS A 43 10.91 -5.36 -0.54
C HIS A 43 12.14 -5.79 0.29
N VAL A 44 13.33 -5.85 -0.31
CA VAL A 44 14.53 -6.53 0.24
C VAL A 44 14.92 -6.02 1.64
N TRP A 45 14.70 -4.75 1.91
CA TRP A 45 15.03 -4.15 3.20
C TRP A 45 14.19 -4.69 4.39
N LEU A 46 12.95 -5.12 4.14
CA LEU A 46 11.98 -5.46 5.18
C LEU A 46 12.37 -6.74 5.95
N PRO A 47 12.72 -7.87 5.27
CA PRO A 47 13.14 -9.09 5.95
C PRO A 47 14.48 -8.97 6.70
N GLU A 48 15.31 -8.00 6.36
CA GLU A 48 16.57 -7.73 7.07
C GLU A 48 16.37 -6.78 8.25
N ALA A 49 15.48 -5.79 8.11
CA ALA A 49 15.21 -4.81 9.17
C ALA A 49 14.52 -5.42 10.40
N HIS A 50 13.61 -6.37 10.20
CA HIS A 50 12.82 -6.95 11.30
C HIS A 50 13.65 -7.81 12.28
N PRO A 51 14.55 -8.72 11.84
CA PRO A 51 15.39 -9.46 12.76
C PRO A 51 16.39 -8.57 13.52
N ALA A 52 16.89 -7.52 12.86
CA ALA A 52 17.84 -6.58 13.46
C ALA A 52 17.18 -5.66 14.51
N ALA A 53 15.88 -5.42 14.43
CA ALA A 53 15.17 -4.54 15.33
C ALA A 53 14.67 -5.27 16.60
N PRO A 54 14.60 -4.57 17.77
CA PRO A 54 13.87 -5.08 18.92
C PRO A 54 12.41 -5.37 18.61
N SER A 55 11.80 -6.38 19.26
CA SER A 55 10.44 -6.83 18.96
C SER A 55 9.37 -5.73 19.03
N PRO A 56 9.37 -4.79 20.01
CA PRO A 56 8.42 -3.67 20.01
C PRO A 56 8.59 -2.74 18.80
N VAL A 57 9.83 -2.52 18.34
CA VAL A 57 10.10 -1.70 17.14
C VAL A 57 9.60 -2.42 15.88
N SER A 58 9.84 -3.73 15.75
CA SER A 58 9.31 -4.55 14.66
C SER A 58 7.78 -4.53 14.63
N ALA A 59 7.13 -4.57 15.79
CA ALA A 59 5.68 -4.45 15.92
C ALA A 59 5.17 -3.09 15.37
N LEU A 60 5.81 -1.98 15.73
CA LEU A 60 5.47 -0.65 15.21
C LEU A 60 5.76 -0.53 13.71
N MET A 61 6.86 -1.09 13.22
CA MET A 61 7.20 -1.08 11.80
C MET A 61 6.10 -1.79 10.99
N SER A 62 5.73 -3.00 11.35
CA SER A 62 4.71 -3.76 10.63
C SER A 62 3.29 -3.24 10.89
N GLY A 63 2.96 -2.90 12.16
CA GLY A 63 1.62 -2.47 12.55
C GLY A 63 1.23 -1.08 12.06
N VAL A 64 2.18 -0.13 12.04
CA VAL A 64 1.88 1.29 11.77
C VAL A 64 2.65 1.80 10.55
N MET A 65 3.99 1.68 10.53
CA MET A 65 4.81 2.35 9.50
C MET A 65 4.46 1.91 8.08
N LEU A 66 4.25 0.62 7.83
CA LEU A 66 3.85 0.13 6.50
C LEU A 66 2.47 0.66 6.08
N LYS A 67 1.54 0.85 7.03
CA LYS A 67 0.20 1.38 6.75
C LYS A 67 0.21 2.86 6.38
N THR A 68 1.19 3.64 6.87
CA THR A 68 1.34 5.03 6.40
C THR A 68 1.68 5.11 4.91
N ALA A 69 2.38 4.11 4.35
CA ALA A 69 2.62 4.03 2.91
C ALA A 69 1.33 3.70 2.14
N ILE A 70 0.53 2.74 2.62
CA ILE A 70 -0.78 2.41 2.05
C ILE A 70 -1.71 3.64 2.11
N TYR A 71 -1.73 4.35 3.24
CA TYR A 71 -2.47 5.62 3.36
C TYR A 71 -2.01 6.65 2.32
N GLY A 72 -0.69 6.77 2.09
CA GLY A 72 -0.16 7.67 1.07
C GLY A 72 -0.65 7.31 -0.34
N ILE A 73 -0.67 6.02 -0.71
CA ILE A 73 -1.21 5.56 -2.00
C ILE A 73 -2.70 5.91 -2.11
N LEU A 74 -3.50 5.61 -1.08
CA LEU A 74 -4.93 5.94 -1.04
C LEU A 74 -5.16 7.45 -1.19
N ARG A 75 -4.40 8.26 -0.44
CA ARG A 75 -4.51 9.72 -0.47
C ARG A 75 -4.20 10.30 -1.85
N VAL A 76 -3.12 9.86 -2.47
CA VAL A 76 -2.76 10.34 -3.82
C VAL A 76 -3.80 9.89 -4.83
N THR A 77 -4.18 8.63 -4.83
CA THR A 77 -5.04 8.04 -5.88
C THR A 77 -6.49 8.53 -5.81
N PHE A 78 -7.09 8.59 -4.60
CA PHE A 78 -8.52 8.88 -4.45
C PHE A 78 -8.84 10.33 -4.09
N ASP A 79 -7.88 11.06 -3.51
CA ASP A 79 -8.13 12.40 -3.03
C ASP A 79 -7.44 13.49 -3.87
N LEU A 80 -6.21 13.25 -4.33
CA LEU A 80 -5.42 14.31 -4.98
C LEU A 80 -5.47 14.26 -6.51
N LEU A 81 -5.55 13.07 -7.13
CA LEU A 81 -5.48 12.95 -8.59
C LEU A 81 -6.84 13.06 -9.29
N GLY A 82 -7.95 13.01 -8.56
CA GLY A 82 -9.31 13.18 -9.09
C GLY A 82 -9.72 12.07 -10.06
N ALA A 83 -9.43 12.23 -11.36
CA ALA A 83 -9.79 11.25 -12.38
C ALA A 83 -8.86 10.04 -12.38
N GLN A 84 -9.42 8.85 -12.29
CA GLN A 84 -8.70 7.58 -12.26
C GLN A 84 -8.76 6.89 -13.61
N GLN A 85 -7.71 6.07 -13.90
CA GLN A 85 -7.65 5.25 -15.10
C GLN A 85 -7.76 3.77 -14.74
N TRP A 86 -8.47 2.99 -15.55
CA TRP A 86 -8.62 1.55 -15.32
C TRP A 86 -7.28 0.81 -15.23
N TRP A 87 -6.30 1.21 -16.03
CA TRP A 87 -4.98 0.55 -16.04
C TRP A 87 -4.17 0.79 -14.75
N TRP A 88 -4.43 1.90 -14.02
CA TRP A 88 -3.83 2.10 -12.69
C TRP A 88 -4.28 0.99 -11.73
N GLY A 89 -5.57 0.66 -11.78
CA GLY A 89 -6.14 -0.42 -10.98
C GLY A 89 -5.57 -1.79 -11.35
N VAL A 90 -5.44 -2.06 -12.67
CA VAL A 90 -4.85 -3.32 -13.14
C VAL A 90 -3.38 -3.43 -12.73
N LEU A 91 -2.60 -2.36 -12.85
CA LEU A 91 -1.20 -2.34 -12.42
C LEU A 91 -1.09 -2.58 -10.90
N ALA A 92 -1.89 -1.88 -10.09
CA ALA A 92 -1.89 -2.05 -8.64
C ALA A 92 -2.33 -3.48 -8.25
N LEU A 93 -3.35 -4.03 -8.91
CA LEU A 93 -3.82 -5.39 -8.70
C LEU A 93 -2.73 -6.43 -9.03
N ALA A 94 -2.13 -6.33 -10.21
CA ALA A 94 -1.10 -7.27 -10.66
C ALA A 94 0.14 -7.23 -9.75
N LEU A 95 0.61 -6.02 -9.41
CA LEU A 95 1.75 -5.83 -8.53
C LEU A 95 1.44 -6.32 -7.10
N GLY A 96 0.23 -6.06 -6.62
CA GLY A 96 -0.25 -6.51 -5.32
C GLY A 96 -0.31 -8.03 -5.22
N LEU A 97 -0.91 -8.70 -6.22
CA LEU A 97 -0.98 -10.16 -6.25
C LEU A 97 0.41 -10.80 -6.37
N ALA A 98 1.28 -10.29 -7.24
CA ALA A 98 2.65 -10.77 -7.35
C ALA A 98 3.40 -10.65 -6.02
N THR A 99 3.24 -9.51 -5.32
CA THR A 99 3.84 -9.27 -3.99
C THR A 99 3.27 -10.23 -2.94
N ALA A 100 1.96 -10.49 -2.95
CA ALA A 100 1.32 -11.41 -2.01
C ALA A 100 1.80 -12.85 -2.20
N ILE A 101 1.82 -13.33 -3.44
CA ILE A 101 2.28 -14.70 -3.77
C ILE A 101 3.76 -14.85 -3.38
N PHE A 102 4.60 -13.89 -3.75
CA PHE A 102 6.00 -13.90 -3.35
C PHE A 102 6.16 -13.94 -1.83
N GLY A 103 5.44 -13.08 -1.11
CA GLY A 103 5.50 -12.98 0.34
C GLY A 103 5.16 -14.31 1.02
N VAL A 104 4.07 -14.97 0.64
CA VAL A 104 3.65 -16.25 1.24
C VAL A 104 4.63 -17.37 0.92
N MET A 105 5.13 -17.45 -0.32
CA MET A 105 6.10 -18.47 -0.72
C MET A 105 7.40 -18.38 0.09
N PHE A 106 7.93 -17.16 0.23
CA PHE A 106 9.15 -16.94 1.00
C PHE A 106 8.92 -17.05 2.51
N ALA A 107 7.76 -16.68 3.04
CA ALA A 107 7.41 -16.92 4.44
C ALA A 107 7.43 -18.40 4.80
N ALA A 108 6.92 -19.26 3.91
CA ALA A 108 6.82 -20.71 4.15
C ALA A 108 8.17 -21.42 4.32
N VAL A 109 9.27 -20.86 3.79
CA VAL A 109 10.61 -21.46 3.83
C VAL A 109 11.53 -20.85 4.89
N GLN A 110 11.05 -19.86 5.67
CA GLN A 110 11.88 -19.21 6.70
C GLN A 110 11.97 -20.05 7.97
N GLY A 111 13.19 -20.22 8.46
CA GLY A 111 13.44 -20.83 9.77
C GLY A 111 13.47 -19.82 10.93
N ASP A 112 13.58 -18.52 10.65
CA ASP A 112 13.59 -17.44 11.64
C ASP A 112 12.21 -16.81 11.76
N MET A 113 11.67 -16.74 12.99
CA MET A 113 10.31 -16.25 13.23
C MET A 113 10.11 -14.79 12.80
N LYS A 114 11.09 -13.92 13.06
CA LYS A 114 10.98 -12.51 12.68
C LYS A 114 11.04 -12.33 11.16
N ARG A 115 11.88 -13.11 10.45
CA ARG A 115 11.91 -13.13 8.99
C ARG A 115 10.61 -13.68 8.40
N LEU A 116 10.08 -14.77 8.97
CA LEU A 116 8.77 -15.30 8.58
C LEU A 116 7.68 -14.22 8.70
N LEU A 117 7.61 -13.54 9.84
CA LEU A 117 6.64 -12.47 10.07
C LEU A 117 6.85 -11.26 9.13
N ALA A 118 8.10 -10.97 8.75
CA ALA A 118 8.41 -9.92 7.79
C ALA A 118 7.87 -10.27 6.39
N TYR A 119 8.14 -11.47 5.88
CA TYR A 119 7.60 -11.92 4.59
C TYR A 119 6.08 -12.02 4.60
N SER A 120 5.49 -12.47 5.70
CA SER A 120 4.03 -12.44 5.84
C SER A 120 3.49 -11.00 5.92
N SER A 121 4.28 -10.01 6.34
CA SER A 121 3.87 -8.59 6.22
C SER A 121 3.90 -8.12 4.77
N ILE A 122 4.89 -8.55 3.96
CA ILE A 122 4.96 -8.30 2.51
C ILE A 122 3.73 -8.88 1.81
N GLU A 123 3.36 -10.13 2.12
CA GLU A 123 2.13 -10.78 1.63
C GLU A 123 0.90 -9.90 1.87
N ASN A 124 0.69 -9.50 3.12
CA ASN A 124 -0.49 -8.71 3.51
C ASN A 124 -0.50 -7.31 2.89
N ILE A 125 0.66 -6.66 2.72
CA ILE A 125 0.76 -5.40 1.97
C ILE A 125 0.38 -5.61 0.50
N GLY A 126 0.79 -6.74 -0.09
CA GLY A 126 0.37 -7.12 -1.44
C GLY A 126 -1.15 -7.25 -1.55
N LEU A 127 -1.82 -7.90 -0.58
CA LEU A 127 -3.28 -8.02 -0.53
C LEU A 127 -3.97 -6.65 -0.40
N LEU A 128 -3.43 -5.74 0.41
CA LEU A 128 -3.94 -4.37 0.53
C LEU A 128 -3.85 -3.62 -0.79
N LEU A 129 -2.71 -3.72 -1.49
CA LEU A 129 -2.55 -3.09 -2.80
C LEU A 129 -3.48 -3.69 -3.85
N ALA A 130 -3.67 -5.01 -3.84
CA ALA A 130 -4.63 -5.69 -4.73
C ALA A 130 -6.07 -5.20 -4.48
N GLY A 131 -6.47 -5.03 -3.22
CA GLY A 131 -7.77 -4.46 -2.86
C GLY A 131 -7.94 -3.00 -3.34
N ILE A 132 -6.89 -2.18 -3.23
CA ILE A 132 -6.88 -0.82 -3.82
C ILE A 132 -7.05 -0.90 -5.34
N GLY A 133 -6.34 -1.81 -6.01
CA GLY A 133 -6.45 -2.03 -7.45
C GLY A 133 -7.87 -2.39 -7.88
N LEU A 134 -8.53 -3.31 -7.17
CA LEU A 134 -9.93 -3.66 -7.42
C LEU A 134 -10.87 -2.47 -7.18
N THR A 135 -10.62 -1.67 -6.15
CA THR A 135 -11.42 -0.47 -5.88
C THR A 135 -11.36 0.50 -7.04
N ILE A 136 -10.16 0.77 -7.59
CA ILE A 136 -9.98 1.64 -8.76
C ILE A 136 -10.73 1.07 -9.98
N ILE A 137 -10.57 -0.22 -10.27
CA ILE A 137 -11.22 -0.87 -11.41
C ILE A 137 -12.74 -0.74 -11.29
N PHE A 138 -13.31 -1.12 -10.15
CA PHE A 138 -14.77 -1.06 -9.97
C PHE A 138 -15.30 0.38 -10.06
N HIS A 139 -14.58 1.35 -9.51
CA HIS A 139 -14.98 2.75 -9.58
C HIS A 139 -14.97 3.28 -11.02
N VAL A 140 -13.93 3.00 -11.80
CA VAL A 140 -13.83 3.43 -13.21
C VAL A 140 -14.94 2.81 -14.08
N TYR A 141 -15.37 1.57 -13.77
CA TYR A 141 -16.47 0.92 -14.48
C TYR A 141 -17.87 1.24 -13.92
N GLY A 142 -17.99 2.23 -13.02
CA GLY A 142 -19.27 2.66 -12.45
C GLY A 142 -19.92 1.64 -11.52
N LYS A 143 -19.13 0.73 -10.95
CA LYS A 143 -19.59 -0.28 -9.98
C LYS A 143 -19.37 0.20 -8.55
N ASP A 144 -19.99 1.34 -8.20
CA ASP A 144 -19.70 2.03 -6.93
C ASP A 144 -19.93 1.17 -5.67
N ALA A 145 -20.96 0.32 -5.67
CA ALA A 145 -21.20 -0.60 -4.56
C ALA A 145 -20.05 -1.60 -4.36
N LEU A 146 -19.50 -2.14 -5.48
CA LEU A 146 -18.35 -3.05 -5.42
C LEU A 146 -17.07 -2.31 -5.06
N ALA A 147 -16.89 -1.08 -5.54
CA ALA A 147 -15.76 -0.24 -5.18
C ALA A 147 -15.77 0.08 -3.67
N ALA A 148 -16.93 0.47 -3.13
CA ALA A 148 -17.10 0.71 -1.70
C ALA A 148 -16.84 -0.55 -0.86
N LEU A 149 -17.34 -1.70 -1.30
CA LEU A 149 -17.10 -2.98 -0.62
C LEU A 149 -15.63 -3.34 -0.62
N SER A 150 -14.94 -3.23 -1.77
CA SER A 150 -13.51 -3.52 -1.90
C SER A 150 -12.67 -2.59 -1.02
N LEU A 151 -12.97 -1.29 -1.02
CA LEU A 151 -12.27 -0.33 -0.18
C LEU A 151 -12.49 -0.62 1.32
N THR A 152 -13.74 -0.89 1.72
CA THR A 152 -14.07 -1.22 3.11
C THR A 152 -13.34 -2.49 3.56
N ALA A 153 -13.34 -3.55 2.74
CA ALA A 153 -12.62 -4.78 3.03
C ALA A 153 -11.10 -4.53 3.17
N THR A 154 -10.53 -3.70 2.30
CA THR A 154 -9.12 -3.33 2.33
C THR A 154 -8.76 -2.57 3.63
N LEU A 155 -9.56 -1.58 4.01
CA LEU A 155 -9.34 -0.80 5.23
C LEU A 155 -9.51 -1.67 6.48
N TYR A 156 -10.54 -2.52 6.51
CA TYR A 156 -10.77 -3.46 7.61
C TYR A 156 -9.63 -4.47 7.74
N HIS A 157 -9.16 -5.03 6.62
CA HIS A 157 -7.99 -5.91 6.61
C HIS A 157 -6.73 -5.19 7.09
N SER A 158 -6.52 -3.92 6.71
CA SER A 158 -5.39 -3.10 7.19
C SER A 158 -5.39 -2.96 8.71
N LEU A 159 -6.56 -2.73 9.32
CA LEU A 159 -6.72 -2.63 10.78
C LEU A 159 -6.45 -3.97 11.45
N ASN A 160 -7.06 -5.06 10.97
CA ASN A 160 -6.84 -6.40 11.50
C ASN A 160 -5.37 -6.80 11.43
N HIS A 161 -4.73 -6.57 10.28
CA HIS A 161 -3.31 -6.85 10.10
C HIS A 161 -2.44 -6.05 11.07
N ALA A 162 -2.75 -4.77 11.33
CA ALA A 162 -2.04 -3.97 12.32
C ALA A 162 -2.10 -4.63 13.72
N CYS A 163 -3.29 -5.06 14.15
CA CYS A 163 -3.50 -5.66 15.45
C CYS A 163 -2.76 -7.00 15.59
N PHE A 164 -3.00 -7.97 14.70
CA PHE A 164 -2.41 -9.30 14.86
C PHE A 164 -0.91 -9.32 14.62
N LYS A 165 -0.39 -8.49 13.70
CA LYS A 165 1.07 -8.42 13.47
C LYS A 165 1.81 -7.78 14.64
N SER A 166 1.24 -6.72 15.23
CA SER A 166 1.84 -6.13 16.43
C SER A 166 1.91 -7.14 17.55
N LEU A 167 0.85 -7.93 17.77
CA LEU A 167 0.83 -9.00 18.77
C LEU A 167 1.88 -10.08 18.49
N LEU A 168 1.96 -10.57 17.24
CA LEU A 168 2.90 -11.61 16.86
C LEU A 168 4.36 -11.17 17.02
N PHE A 169 4.70 -9.93 16.63
CA PHE A 169 6.05 -9.43 16.82
C PHE A 169 6.44 -9.19 18.29
N VAL A 170 5.48 -8.81 19.13
CA VAL A 170 5.76 -8.67 20.58
C VAL A 170 5.99 -10.05 21.22
N GLY A 171 5.40 -11.11 20.67
CA GLY A 171 5.58 -12.49 21.15
C GLY A 171 6.87 -13.18 20.69
N THR A 172 7.72 -12.49 19.87
CA THR A 172 9.02 -13.00 19.41
C THR A 172 10.15 -12.32 20.13
#